data_39bb58d3d69a16fbb48657a5f1911312
#
_entry.id   39bb58d3d69a16fbb48657a5f1911312
#
_cell.length_a   1.000
_cell.length_b   1.000
_cell.length_c   1.000
_cell.angle_alpha   90.00
_cell.angle_beta   90.00
_cell.angle_gamma   90.00
#
_symmetry.space_group_name_H-M   'P 1'
#
loop_
_entity.id
_entity.type
_entity.pdbx_description
1 polymer ?
#
loop_
_entity_poly.entity_id
_entity_poly.type
_entity_poly.pdbx_seq_one_letter_code
_entity_poly.pdbx_strand_id
1 'polypeptide(L)'
;MTTLYDALLAYGKSDVYPFHMPGHKRQVEDFENPFLIDITEIDGFDNLHHPEGILKEAQERAAEVYGSRSTYFLVNGSTCGILSAVSALVRPGGEIGLARNCHKASYHACYLGDLVIHSLYPQWEPKFGINGGILPEDVEKLLKDYPKTQAVLITSPTYDGAVSDVKRIAEICHAHGIPLIVDEAHGAHLGFCPYFPESALKLGADVVIQSFHKTLPSFTQTAVLHVSKSARVDEDRIRRFLGIYQSSSPSYIFMAAMDRCVEFLKNEGKERFEAFAARLEGFYAFIRGLERIRIPGYEIRGDYGIFDFDRSKILLVPDAHGGEWLAEELRKKDHLELEMAAGGYGLALTSVMDTEEGFERLRKALNRIDGELADEEAACVGRVEAGVESALDRRSRSVGYDGVVHNEIVVSLREAYDGEKETVPLKESEGRISGEFLYLYPPGIPLLMPGERISRDVLGRVAFFQGEGLSIQGLRDYRAEFIDVLKKGR
;
A
#
# COMPACT_ATOMS: atom_id res chain seq x y z
N MET A 1 -14.17 18.01 -26.81
CA MET A 1 -13.74 17.10 -25.75
C MET A 1 -12.49 17.69 -25.09
N THR A 2 -12.44 17.76 -23.77
CA THR A 2 -11.25 18.20 -23.03
C THR A 2 -10.18 17.11 -23.13
N THR A 3 -8.94 17.45 -23.45
CA THR A 3 -7.86 16.47 -23.46
C THR A 3 -7.49 16.08 -22.02
N LEU A 4 -6.83 14.92 -21.85
CA LEU A 4 -6.28 14.51 -20.55
C LEU A 4 -5.31 15.56 -20.00
N TYR A 5 -4.46 16.14 -20.87
CA TYR A 5 -3.52 17.20 -20.51
C TYR A 5 -4.25 18.44 -19.94
N ASP A 6 -5.29 18.93 -20.63
CA ASP A 6 -6.05 20.08 -20.16
C ASP A 6 -6.76 19.81 -18.83
N ALA A 7 -7.30 18.60 -18.66
CA ALA A 7 -7.94 18.19 -17.42
C ALA A 7 -6.95 18.15 -16.23
N LEU A 8 -5.75 17.57 -16.43
CA LEU A 8 -4.70 17.52 -15.41
C LEU A 8 -4.18 18.92 -15.09
N LEU A 9 -4.01 19.78 -16.08
CA LEU A 9 -3.57 21.16 -15.88
C LEU A 9 -4.62 21.97 -15.10
N ALA A 10 -5.90 21.79 -15.42
CA ALA A 10 -6.99 22.43 -14.68
C ALA A 10 -7.05 21.97 -13.23
N TYR A 11 -6.92 20.64 -12.99
CA TYR A 11 -6.84 20.09 -11.64
C TYR A 11 -5.62 20.61 -10.88
N GLY A 12 -4.43 20.66 -11.52
CA GLY A 12 -3.20 21.17 -10.90
C GLY A 12 -3.28 22.64 -10.49
N LYS A 13 -4.10 23.45 -11.18
CA LYS A 13 -4.35 24.87 -10.89
C LYS A 13 -5.60 25.13 -10.03
N SER A 14 -6.33 24.07 -9.66
CA SER A 14 -7.52 24.20 -8.82
C SER A 14 -7.15 24.48 -7.35
N ASP A 15 -8.15 24.89 -6.57
CA ASP A 15 -8.04 25.08 -5.13
C ASP A 15 -8.08 23.77 -4.33
N VAL A 16 -8.18 22.62 -4.97
CA VAL A 16 -8.23 21.32 -4.29
C VAL A 16 -6.89 21.03 -3.62
N TYR A 17 -6.89 20.80 -2.30
CA TYR A 17 -5.71 20.38 -1.55
C TYR A 17 -5.57 18.85 -1.58
N PRO A 18 -4.38 18.29 -1.97
CA PRO A 18 -4.22 16.88 -2.23
C PRO A 18 -3.76 16.10 -0.98
N PHE A 19 -4.67 15.52 -0.24
CA PHE A 19 -4.35 14.50 0.78
C PHE A 19 -4.23 13.10 0.15
N HIS A 20 -3.67 13.06 -1.07
CA HIS A 20 -3.43 11.84 -1.85
C HIS A 20 -1.99 11.83 -2.42
N MET A 21 -1.57 10.69 -2.97
CA MET A 21 -0.34 10.60 -3.75
C MET A 21 -0.41 11.46 -5.03
N PRO A 22 0.70 11.99 -5.53
CA PRO A 22 2.08 11.78 -5.07
C PRO A 22 2.49 12.67 -3.89
N GLY A 23 3.52 12.22 -3.15
CA GLY A 23 4.01 12.87 -1.92
C GLY A 23 4.63 14.25 -2.10
N HIS A 24 4.92 14.70 -3.32
CA HIS A 24 5.43 16.06 -3.57
C HIS A 24 4.36 17.17 -3.34
N LYS A 25 3.09 16.82 -3.23
CA LYS A 25 1.97 17.74 -2.90
C LYS A 25 1.91 19.02 -3.76
N ARG A 26 2.47 18.99 -4.97
CA ARG A 26 2.64 20.15 -5.84
C ARG A 26 3.51 21.28 -5.25
N GLN A 27 4.38 20.96 -4.26
CA GLN A 27 5.23 21.92 -3.56
C GLN A 27 6.70 21.90 -4.04
N VAL A 28 6.99 21.27 -5.17
CA VAL A 28 8.33 21.29 -5.79
C VAL A 28 8.35 22.37 -6.86
N GLU A 29 9.14 23.43 -6.63
CA GLU A 29 9.18 24.61 -7.50
C GLU A 29 10.39 24.64 -8.42
N ASP A 30 11.48 23.94 -8.07
CA ASP A 30 12.80 24.04 -8.69
C ASP A 30 13.12 22.91 -9.68
N PHE A 31 12.09 22.22 -10.21
CA PHE A 31 12.27 21.22 -11.25
C PHE A 31 12.06 21.86 -12.63
N GLU A 32 13.15 21.97 -13.40
CA GLU A 32 13.14 22.57 -14.73
C GLU A 32 12.18 21.85 -15.70
N ASN A 33 11.92 22.50 -16.84
CA ASN A 33 11.08 21.91 -17.88
C ASN A 33 11.60 20.49 -18.25
N PRO A 34 10.81 19.42 -18.02
CA PRO A 34 11.26 18.05 -18.24
C PRO A 34 11.81 17.77 -19.63
N PHE A 35 11.29 18.44 -20.65
CA PHE A 35 11.79 18.28 -22.04
C PHE A 35 13.25 18.72 -22.24
N LEU A 36 13.81 19.52 -21.35
CA LEU A 36 15.22 19.93 -21.42
C LEU A 36 16.18 18.84 -20.93
N ILE A 37 15.69 17.90 -20.14
CA ILE A 37 16.46 16.82 -19.50
C ILE A 37 15.98 15.43 -19.92
N ASP A 38 15.06 15.34 -20.87
CA ASP A 38 14.58 14.06 -21.43
C ASP A 38 15.54 13.55 -22.49
N ILE A 39 16.38 12.62 -22.10
CA ILE A 39 17.41 12.00 -22.92
C ILE A 39 17.34 10.46 -22.82
N THR A 40 18.13 9.78 -23.63
CA THR A 40 18.42 8.36 -23.50
C THR A 40 19.87 8.15 -23.06
N GLU A 41 20.41 6.93 -23.17
CA GLU A 41 21.77 6.56 -22.80
C GLU A 41 22.78 7.15 -23.79
N ILE A 42 23.12 8.42 -23.63
CA ILE A 42 24.14 9.11 -24.41
C ILE A 42 25.45 9.25 -23.62
N ASP A 43 26.56 9.51 -24.33
CA ASP A 43 27.87 9.69 -23.71
C ASP A 43 27.83 10.73 -22.58
N GLY A 44 28.37 10.37 -21.42
CA GLY A 44 28.42 11.21 -20.23
C GLY A 44 27.25 11.08 -19.28
N PHE A 45 26.16 10.35 -19.62
CA PHE A 45 24.98 10.19 -18.78
C PHE A 45 24.72 8.76 -18.30
N ASP A 46 25.65 7.81 -18.59
CA ASP A 46 25.63 6.46 -18.05
C ASP A 46 24.45 5.59 -18.56
N ASN A 47 24.34 4.36 -18.07
CA ASN A 47 23.27 3.41 -18.40
C ASN A 47 22.74 2.76 -17.12
N LEU A 48 21.42 2.84 -16.85
CA LEU A 48 20.82 2.29 -15.64
C LEU A 48 21.08 0.79 -15.45
N HIS A 49 21.14 0.03 -16.56
CA HIS A 49 21.34 -1.42 -16.51
C HIS A 49 22.83 -1.83 -16.39
N HIS A 50 23.75 -0.88 -16.60
CA HIS A 50 25.19 -1.07 -16.41
C HIS A 50 25.83 0.24 -15.91
N PRO A 51 25.48 0.69 -14.69
CA PRO A 51 25.93 1.98 -14.20
C PRO A 51 27.43 1.95 -13.83
N GLU A 52 28.20 2.86 -14.42
CA GLU A 52 29.65 3.01 -14.18
C GLU A 52 30.02 4.45 -13.75
N GLY A 53 29.18 5.45 -14.06
CA GLY A 53 29.42 6.86 -13.85
C GLY A 53 28.33 7.52 -12.98
N ILE A 54 27.69 8.56 -13.52
CA ILE A 54 26.77 9.44 -12.78
C ILE A 54 25.59 8.71 -12.15
N LEU A 55 25.03 7.69 -12.81
CA LEU A 55 23.92 6.90 -12.25
C LEU A 55 24.38 5.98 -11.12
N LYS A 56 25.61 5.43 -11.24
CA LYS A 56 26.24 4.67 -10.15
C LYS A 56 26.41 5.55 -8.93
N GLU A 57 27.00 6.74 -9.10
CA GLU A 57 27.20 7.69 -8.02
C GLU A 57 25.86 8.13 -7.35
N ALA A 58 24.81 8.33 -8.15
CA ALA A 58 23.48 8.66 -7.65
C ALA A 58 22.89 7.52 -6.79
N GLN A 59 23.02 6.27 -7.23
CA GLN A 59 22.59 5.10 -6.48
C GLN A 59 23.43 4.86 -5.22
N GLU A 60 24.74 5.13 -5.27
CA GLU A 60 25.63 5.08 -4.10
C GLU A 60 25.28 6.16 -3.07
N ARG A 61 24.94 7.38 -3.51
CA ARG A 61 24.39 8.43 -2.60
C ARG A 61 23.11 7.98 -1.93
N ALA A 62 22.19 7.38 -2.68
CA ALA A 62 20.95 6.83 -2.11
C ALA A 62 21.26 5.72 -1.09
N ALA A 63 22.19 4.83 -1.38
CA ALA A 63 22.63 3.79 -0.47
C ALA A 63 23.24 4.37 0.82
N GLU A 64 24.03 5.43 0.73
CA GLU A 64 24.58 6.15 1.89
C GLU A 64 23.47 6.72 2.76
N VAL A 65 22.52 7.47 2.17
CA VAL A 65 21.43 8.15 2.88
C VAL A 65 20.51 7.15 3.60
N TYR A 66 20.19 6.03 2.98
CA TYR A 66 19.35 4.98 3.58
C TYR A 66 20.13 3.99 4.45
N GLY A 67 21.47 4.00 4.37
CA GLY A 67 22.33 3.07 5.11
C GLY A 67 22.29 1.65 4.57
N SER A 68 21.91 1.44 3.33
CA SER A 68 21.93 0.14 2.63
C SER A 68 23.34 -0.25 2.19
N ARG A 69 23.51 -1.51 1.73
CA ARG A 69 24.70 -1.95 1.02
C ARG A 69 24.67 -1.47 -0.44
N SER A 70 23.50 -1.61 -1.07
CA SER A 70 23.25 -1.17 -2.44
C SER A 70 21.83 -0.64 -2.55
N THR A 71 21.62 0.34 -3.40
CA THR A 71 20.32 0.89 -3.77
C THR A 71 20.20 0.95 -5.28
N TYR A 72 19.10 0.47 -5.81
CA TYR A 72 18.82 0.45 -7.25
C TYR A 72 17.63 1.34 -7.56
N PHE A 73 17.78 2.26 -8.51
CA PHE A 73 16.67 3.08 -8.99
C PHE A 73 15.70 2.26 -9.82
N LEU A 74 14.42 2.48 -9.60
CA LEU A 74 13.31 1.78 -10.24
C LEU A 74 12.44 2.78 -11.02
N VAL A 75 12.53 2.73 -12.35
CA VAL A 75 11.73 3.60 -13.24
C VAL A 75 10.40 2.97 -13.65
N ASN A 76 10.18 1.70 -13.30
CA ASN A 76 8.91 0.98 -13.49
C ASN A 76 8.16 0.73 -12.17
N GLY A 77 8.39 1.61 -11.18
CA GLY A 77 7.73 1.58 -9.87
C GLY A 77 8.18 0.43 -8.98
N SER A 78 7.65 0.37 -7.77
CA SER A 78 7.89 -0.75 -6.84
C SER A 78 7.47 -2.09 -7.43
N THR A 79 6.57 -2.10 -8.41
CA THR A 79 6.16 -3.32 -9.13
C THR A 79 7.36 -4.07 -9.69
N CYS A 80 8.25 -3.41 -10.45
CA CYS A 80 9.44 -4.08 -11.00
C CYS A 80 10.42 -4.50 -9.90
N GLY A 81 10.51 -3.76 -8.80
CA GLY A 81 11.33 -4.11 -7.64
C GLY A 81 10.86 -5.40 -6.97
N ILE A 82 9.54 -5.53 -6.73
CA ILE A 82 8.94 -6.73 -6.17
C ILE A 82 9.14 -7.94 -7.10
N LEU A 83 8.84 -7.77 -8.40
CA LEU A 83 9.06 -8.82 -9.40
C LEU A 83 10.53 -9.27 -9.40
N SER A 84 11.48 -8.32 -9.37
CA SER A 84 12.92 -8.61 -9.40
C SER A 84 13.39 -9.30 -8.12
N ALA A 85 12.95 -8.83 -6.95
CA ALA A 85 13.33 -9.41 -5.67
C ALA A 85 12.85 -10.88 -5.57
N VAL A 86 11.57 -11.12 -5.85
CA VAL A 86 11.01 -12.49 -5.78
C VAL A 86 11.68 -13.41 -6.80
N SER A 87 11.83 -12.98 -8.07
CA SER A 87 12.46 -13.78 -9.11
C SER A 87 13.97 -14.04 -8.86
N ALA A 88 14.64 -13.13 -8.14
CA ALA A 88 16.04 -13.32 -7.77
C ALA A 88 16.21 -14.30 -6.59
N LEU A 89 15.30 -14.25 -5.61
CA LEU A 89 15.46 -14.97 -4.35
C LEU A 89 14.74 -16.33 -4.34
N VAL A 90 13.71 -16.50 -5.16
CA VAL A 90 12.98 -17.76 -5.29
C VAL A 90 13.22 -18.36 -6.68
N ARG A 91 13.56 -19.64 -6.74
CA ARG A 91 13.74 -20.34 -8.03
C ARG A 91 12.40 -20.67 -8.67
N PRO A 92 12.30 -20.75 -9.99
CA PRO A 92 11.10 -21.22 -10.65
C PRO A 92 10.63 -22.58 -10.07
N GLY A 93 9.33 -22.69 -9.78
CA GLY A 93 8.73 -23.84 -9.10
C GLY A 93 9.06 -23.94 -7.60
N GLY A 94 9.72 -22.94 -7.02
CA GLY A 94 10.06 -22.90 -5.58
C GLY A 94 8.90 -22.45 -4.71
N GLU A 95 9.14 -22.45 -3.39
CA GLU A 95 8.13 -22.12 -2.37
C GLU A 95 8.42 -20.76 -1.73
N ILE A 96 7.37 -19.96 -1.49
CA ILE A 96 7.46 -18.63 -0.87
C ILE A 96 6.42 -18.48 0.24
N GLY A 97 6.84 -17.92 1.39
CA GLY A 97 5.93 -17.38 2.39
C GLY A 97 5.47 -15.98 1.97
N LEU A 98 4.16 -15.77 1.79
CA LEU A 98 3.63 -14.53 1.24
C LEU A 98 2.51 -13.96 2.13
N ALA A 99 2.67 -12.72 2.59
CA ALA A 99 1.60 -12.05 3.32
C ALA A 99 0.36 -11.85 2.43
N ARG A 100 -0.81 -12.21 2.95
CA ARG A 100 -2.06 -12.23 2.17
C ARG A 100 -2.51 -10.83 1.75
N ASN A 101 -2.09 -9.80 2.48
CA ASN A 101 -2.32 -8.39 2.18
C ASN A 101 -1.27 -7.74 1.28
N CYS A 102 -0.43 -8.52 0.62
CA CYS A 102 0.53 -8.00 -0.35
C CYS A 102 -0.15 -7.40 -1.58
N HIS A 103 0.51 -6.41 -2.17
CA HIS A 103 0.12 -5.85 -3.45
C HIS A 103 0.13 -6.93 -4.56
N LYS A 104 -0.77 -6.81 -5.54
CA LYS A 104 -0.90 -7.75 -6.68
C LYS A 104 0.42 -8.07 -7.40
N ALA A 105 1.40 -7.17 -7.38
CA ALA A 105 2.73 -7.42 -7.97
C ALA A 105 3.42 -8.65 -7.37
N SER A 106 3.22 -8.94 -6.09
CA SER A 106 3.78 -10.12 -5.42
C SER A 106 3.17 -11.42 -5.98
N TYR A 107 1.88 -11.41 -6.21
CA TYR A 107 1.18 -12.54 -6.85
C TYR A 107 1.57 -12.70 -8.33
N HIS A 108 1.77 -11.60 -9.05
CA HIS A 108 2.29 -11.66 -10.42
C HIS A 108 3.70 -12.26 -10.47
N ALA A 109 4.57 -11.95 -9.49
CA ALA A 109 5.87 -12.59 -9.38
C ALA A 109 5.74 -14.11 -9.15
N CYS A 110 4.80 -14.52 -8.30
CA CYS A 110 4.51 -15.94 -8.06
C CYS A 110 3.98 -16.63 -9.32
N TYR A 111 3.10 -15.98 -10.08
CA TYR A 111 2.63 -16.49 -11.37
C TYR A 111 3.76 -16.68 -12.37
N LEU A 112 4.62 -15.66 -12.55
CA LEU A 112 5.74 -15.71 -13.50
C LEU A 112 6.76 -16.80 -13.13
N GLY A 113 6.99 -17.01 -11.83
CA GLY A 113 7.90 -18.02 -11.30
C GLY A 113 7.27 -19.41 -11.13
N ASP A 114 5.97 -19.57 -11.36
CA ASP A 114 5.21 -20.80 -11.03
C ASP A 114 5.45 -21.25 -9.58
N LEU A 115 5.36 -20.29 -8.64
CA LEU A 115 5.73 -20.51 -7.25
C LEU A 115 4.58 -21.11 -6.44
N VAL A 116 4.96 -21.97 -5.49
CA VAL A 116 4.04 -22.47 -4.45
C VAL A 116 3.94 -21.40 -3.35
N ILE A 117 2.72 -20.91 -3.11
CA ILE A 117 2.45 -19.85 -2.15
C ILE A 117 1.99 -20.46 -0.82
N HIS A 118 2.68 -20.10 0.27
CA HIS A 118 2.24 -20.35 1.64
C HIS A 118 1.80 -19.02 2.24
N SER A 119 0.50 -18.89 2.50
CA SER A 119 -0.09 -17.60 2.91
C SER A 119 0.16 -17.30 4.39
N LEU A 120 0.64 -16.07 4.67
CA LEU A 120 0.68 -15.45 5.99
C LEU A 120 -0.49 -14.47 6.08
N TYR A 121 -1.37 -14.64 7.05
CA TYR A 121 -2.54 -13.80 7.19
C TYR A 121 -2.26 -12.66 8.18
N PRO A 122 -2.51 -11.39 7.81
CA PRO A 122 -2.44 -10.29 8.76
C PRO A 122 -3.52 -10.47 9.83
N GLN A 123 -3.29 -9.91 11.00
CA GLN A 123 -4.34 -9.79 12.01
C GLN A 123 -5.38 -8.77 11.56
N TRP A 124 -6.57 -8.82 12.15
CA TRP A 124 -7.64 -7.87 11.84
C TRP A 124 -7.89 -6.97 13.05
N GLU A 125 -7.81 -5.66 12.85
CA GLU A 125 -8.14 -4.66 13.85
C GLU A 125 -9.61 -4.21 13.66
N PRO A 126 -10.54 -4.63 14.53
CA PRO A 126 -11.97 -4.46 14.29
C PRO A 126 -12.50 -3.05 14.57
N LYS A 127 -11.85 -2.27 15.43
CA LYS A 127 -12.33 -0.94 15.83
C LYS A 127 -12.29 0.06 14.67
N PHE A 128 -11.28 -0.05 13.82
CA PHE A 128 -11.08 0.82 12.66
C PHE A 128 -11.30 0.10 11.32
N GLY A 129 -11.45 -1.25 11.36
CA GLY A 129 -11.72 -2.06 10.17
C GLY A 129 -10.53 -2.17 9.23
N ILE A 130 -9.32 -2.31 9.75
CA ILE A 130 -8.07 -2.35 8.98
C ILE A 130 -7.29 -3.65 9.18
N ASN A 131 -6.39 -3.94 8.24
CA ASN A 131 -5.41 -5.00 8.43
C ASN A 131 -4.36 -4.56 9.46
N GLY A 132 -4.15 -5.39 10.46
CA GLY A 132 -3.03 -5.29 11.38
C GLY A 132 -1.73 -5.84 10.78
N GLY A 133 -0.78 -6.23 11.64
CA GLY A 133 0.51 -6.78 11.25
C GLY A 133 0.48 -8.29 11.02
N ILE A 134 1.59 -8.79 10.48
CA ILE A 134 1.91 -10.21 10.44
C ILE A 134 2.56 -10.58 11.78
N LEU A 135 2.10 -11.66 12.42
CA LEU A 135 2.69 -12.13 13.68
C LEU A 135 3.99 -12.90 13.41
N PRO A 136 5.06 -12.64 14.17
CA PRO A 136 6.30 -13.42 14.09
C PRO A 136 6.09 -14.93 14.30
N GLU A 137 5.16 -15.31 15.17
CA GLU A 137 4.82 -16.71 15.47
C GLU A 137 4.21 -17.42 14.25
N ASP A 138 3.45 -16.72 13.43
CA ASP A 138 2.88 -17.27 12.20
C ASP A 138 3.97 -17.51 11.15
N VAL A 139 4.97 -16.63 11.07
CA VAL A 139 6.14 -16.82 10.21
C VAL A 139 6.96 -18.02 10.69
N GLU A 140 7.23 -18.14 12.00
CA GLU A 140 7.95 -19.28 12.56
C GLU A 140 7.22 -20.60 12.31
N LYS A 141 5.89 -20.61 12.48
CA LYS A 141 5.06 -21.78 12.20
C LYS A 141 5.11 -22.15 10.72
N LEU A 142 4.95 -21.18 9.82
CA LEU A 142 5.00 -21.40 8.36
C LEU A 142 6.35 -22.05 7.97
N LEU A 143 7.47 -21.53 8.46
CA LEU A 143 8.80 -22.04 8.11
C LEU A 143 9.07 -23.43 8.69
N LYS A 144 8.46 -23.80 9.81
CA LYS A 144 8.49 -25.18 10.36
C LYS A 144 7.62 -26.13 9.53
N ASP A 145 6.42 -25.70 9.13
CA ASP A 145 5.49 -26.52 8.39
C ASP A 145 5.95 -26.69 6.91
N TYR A 146 6.62 -25.68 6.34
CA TYR A 146 7.09 -25.65 4.95
C TYR A 146 8.59 -25.37 4.85
N PRO A 147 9.45 -26.34 5.20
CA PRO A 147 10.90 -26.13 5.29
C PRO A 147 11.60 -25.93 3.94
N LYS A 148 10.89 -26.04 2.82
CA LYS A 148 11.41 -25.75 1.48
C LYS A 148 11.17 -24.30 1.05
N THR A 149 10.54 -23.48 1.88
CA THR A 149 10.37 -22.04 1.63
C THR A 149 11.72 -21.38 1.38
N GLN A 150 11.83 -20.60 0.31
CA GLN A 150 13.09 -19.98 -0.14
C GLN A 150 13.19 -18.50 0.22
N ALA A 151 12.07 -17.82 0.42
CA ALA A 151 11.98 -16.45 0.90
C ALA A 151 10.65 -16.21 1.61
N VAL A 152 10.62 -15.18 2.45
CA VAL A 152 9.37 -14.63 3.00
C VAL A 152 9.21 -13.21 2.47
N LEU A 153 7.99 -12.83 2.04
CA LEU A 153 7.63 -11.47 1.64
C LEU A 153 6.45 -10.98 2.45
N ILE A 154 6.63 -9.84 3.12
CA ILE A 154 5.57 -9.13 3.85
C ILE A 154 5.43 -7.69 3.37
N THR A 155 4.28 -7.07 3.62
CA THR A 155 4.04 -5.64 3.41
C THR A 155 4.03 -4.94 4.77
N SER A 156 4.96 -4.00 4.96
CA SER A 156 5.07 -3.20 6.19
C SER A 156 5.77 -1.87 5.89
N PRO A 157 5.12 -0.69 6.13
CA PRO A 157 3.76 -0.57 6.68
C PRO A 157 2.68 -1.05 5.71
N THR A 158 1.52 -1.38 6.26
CA THR A 158 0.31 -1.57 5.45
C THR A 158 -0.11 -0.24 4.80
N TYR A 159 -1.08 -0.29 3.89
CA TYR A 159 -1.65 0.92 3.28
C TYR A 159 -2.20 1.90 4.34
N ASP A 160 -2.76 1.34 5.42
CA ASP A 160 -3.39 2.07 6.51
C ASP A 160 -2.39 2.53 7.60
N GLY A 161 -1.14 2.10 7.52
CA GLY A 161 -0.07 2.52 8.41
C GLY A 161 0.35 1.52 9.50
N ALA A 162 -0.25 0.32 9.56
CA ALA A 162 0.17 -0.70 10.51
C ALA A 162 1.55 -1.28 10.16
N VAL A 163 2.44 -1.36 11.15
CA VAL A 163 3.81 -1.88 11.02
C VAL A 163 3.93 -3.17 11.82
N SER A 164 4.42 -4.23 11.17
CA SER A 164 4.72 -5.53 11.80
C SER A 164 6.02 -5.46 12.60
N ASP A 165 6.26 -6.42 13.51
CA ASP A 165 7.56 -6.61 14.16
C ASP A 165 8.58 -7.19 13.15
N VAL A 166 9.01 -6.34 12.22
CA VAL A 166 9.95 -6.70 11.14
C VAL A 166 11.24 -7.26 11.71
N LYS A 167 11.73 -6.71 12.83
CA LYS A 167 12.97 -7.18 13.46
C LYS A 167 12.86 -8.63 13.88
N ARG A 168 11.80 -8.98 14.60
CA ARG A 168 11.58 -10.34 15.06
C ARG A 168 11.33 -11.31 13.92
N ILE A 169 10.59 -10.87 12.89
CA ILE A 169 10.36 -11.66 11.67
C ILE A 169 11.68 -11.92 10.94
N ALA A 170 12.56 -10.91 10.79
CA ALA A 170 13.88 -11.06 10.17
C ALA A 170 14.76 -12.06 10.96
N GLU A 171 14.80 -11.96 12.29
CA GLU A 171 15.53 -12.92 13.14
C GLU A 171 15.07 -14.36 12.92
N ILE A 172 13.76 -14.58 12.82
CA ILE A 172 13.18 -15.90 12.55
C ILE A 172 13.58 -16.39 11.14
N CYS A 173 13.41 -15.57 10.11
CA CYS A 173 13.81 -15.93 8.75
C CYS A 173 15.29 -16.30 8.68
N HIS A 174 16.16 -15.50 9.31
CA HIS A 174 17.60 -15.74 9.31
C HIS A 174 17.99 -17.00 10.09
N ALA A 175 17.28 -17.34 11.18
CA ALA A 175 17.49 -18.59 11.91
C ALA A 175 17.20 -19.83 11.04
N HIS A 176 16.30 -19.70 10.07
CA HIS A 176 16.00 -20.72 9.06
C HIS A 176 16.89 -20.61 7.78
N GLY A 177 17.81 -19.63 7.72
CA GLY A 177 18.66 -19.39 6.56
C GLY A 177 17.91 -18.80 5.34
N ILE A 178 16.78 -18.13 5.56
CA ILE A 178 15.87 -17.64 4.55
C ILE A 178 15.88 -16.10 4.53
N PRO A 179 15.96 -15.43 3.35
CA PRO A 179 15.88 -13.99 3.26
C PRO A 179 14.46 -13.47 3.49
N LEU A 180 14.37 -12.28 4.11
CA LEU A 180 13.15 -11.50 4.25
C LEU A 180 13.10 -10.37 3.22
N ILE A 181 12.04 -10.35 2.41
CA ILE A 181 11.69 -9.25 1.51
C ILE A 181 10.59 -8.42 2.18
N VAL A 182 10.77 -7.11 2.26
CA VAL A 182 9.73 -6.20 2.76
C VAL A 182 9.29 -5.25 1.65
N ASP A 183 8.01 -5.34 1.28
CA ASP A 183 7.35 -4.30 0.52
C ASP A 183 7.04 -3.13 1.46
N GLU A 184 7.95 -2.17 1.50
CA GLU A 184 7.88 -0.91 2.25
C GLU A 184 7.50 0.25 1.31
N ALA A 185 6.67 -0.01 0.27
CA ALA A 185 6.30 1.00 -0.72
C ALA A 185 5.66 2.24 -0.08
N HIS A 186 4.99 2.11 1.05
CA HIS A 186 4.40 3.21 1.82
C HIS A 186 5.30 3.79 2.90
N GLY A 187 6.56 3.37 2.98
CA GLY A 187 7.49 3.70 4.06
C GLY A 187 8.80 4.35 3.63
N ALA A 188 8.89 4.95 2.44
CA ALA A 188 10.13 5.58 1.99
C ALA A 188 10.64 6.73 2.90
N HIS A 189 9.79 7.28 3.74
CA HIS A 189 10.08 8.31 4.74
C HIS A 189 10.48 7.76 6.12
N LEU A 190 10.35 6.45 6.34
CA LEU A 190 10.62 5.83 7.64
C LEU A 190 12.11 5.90 8.02
N GLY A 191 12.37 6.05 9.32
CA GLY A 191 13.73 6.09 9.86
C GLY A 191 14.46 7.44 9.70
N PHE A 192 13.86 8.48 9.09
CA PHE A 192 14.45 9.80 8.99
C PHE A 192 14.16 10.72 10.19
N CYS A 193 13.14 10.40 11.00
CA CYS A 193 12.81 11.11 12.23
C CYS A 193 12.25 10.11 13.25
N PRO A 194 12.60 10.21 14.55
CA PRO A 194 12.10 9.30 15.59
C PRO A 194 10.59 9.32 15.82
N TYR A 195 9.89 10.29 15.25
CA TYR A 195 8.43 10.36 15.26
C TYR A 195 7.78 9.25 14.41
N PHE A 196 8.46 8.79 13.38
CA PHE A 196 7.99 7.73 12.48
C PHE A 196 8.60 6.39 12.86
N PRO A 197 7.96 5.28 12.49
CA PRO A 197 8.55 3.95 12.65
C PRO A 197 9.94 3.84 12.02
N GLU A 198 10.73 2.87 12.48
CA GLU A 198 12.02 2.56 11.89
C GLU A 198 11.84 1.81 10.57
N SER A 199 12.71 2.06 9.59
CA SER A 199 12.68 1.37 8.31
C SER A 199 13.03 -0.12 8.44
N ALA A 200 12.35 -0.95 7.67
CA ALA A 200 12.60 -2.40 7.57
C ALA A 200 14.07 -2.71 7.25
N LEU A 201 14.75 -1.83 6.51
CA LEU A 201 16.16 -1.96 6.19
C LEU A 201 17.05 -1.98 7.44
N LYS A 202 16.76 -1.13 8.43
CA LYS A 202 17.49 -1.09 9.71
C LYS A 202 17.04 -2.18 10.68
N LEU A 203 15.83 -2.70 10.50
CA LEU A 203 15.26 -3.77 11.31
C LEU A 203 15.67 -5.17 10.86
N GLY A 204 16.49 -5.28 9.80
CA GLY A 204 17.13 -6.54 9.41
C GLY A 204 16.51 -7.22 8.19
N ALA A 205 15.56 -6.58 7.48
CA ALA A 205 15.10 -7.09 6.19
C ALA A 205 16.28 -7.17 5.20
N ASP A 206 16.33 -8.20 4.35
CA ASP A 206 17.41 -8.39 3.38
C ASP A 206 17.22 -7.54 2.13
N VAL A 207 15.99 -7.47 1.63
CA VAL A 207 15.60 -6.66 0.48
C VAL A 207 14.38 -5.83 0.83
N VAL A 208 14.47 -4.52 0.60
CA VAL A 208 13.39 -3.57 0.89
C VAL A 208 13.05 -2.78 -0.37
N ILE A 209 11.78 -2.71 -0.71
CA ILE A 209 11.28 -1.96 -1.87
C ILE A 209 10.48 -0.77 -1.38
N GLN A 210 10.85 0.45 -1.81
CA GLN A 210 10.20 1.68 -1.40
C GLN A 210 9.75 2.49 -2.62
N SER A 211 8.52 3.04 -2.57
CA SER A 211 8.04 4.01 -3.56
C SER A 211 8.36 5.42 -3.11
N PHE A 212 9.28 6.10 -3.77
CA PHE A 212 9.58 7.50 -3.44
C PHE A 212 8.37 8.40 -3.63
N HIS A 213 7.68 8.23 -4.74
CA HIS A 213 6.52 9.06 -5.08
C HIS A 213 5.36 9.02 -4.08
N LYS A 214 5.26 7.99 -3.24
CA LYS A 214 4.12 7.88 -2.31
C LYS A 214 4.25 8.83 -1.13
N THR A 215 5.44 8.96 -0.56
CA THR A 215 5.65 9.68 0.69
C THR A 215 6.76 10.74 0.65
N LEU A 216 7.46 10.86 -0.48
CA LEU A 216 8.58 11.78 -0.69
C LEU A 216 8.36 12.66 -1.94
N PRO A 217 9.12 13.77 -2.09
CA PRO A 217 9.00 14.69 -3.23
C PRO A 217 9.61 14.14 -4.52
N SER A 218 8.97 13.16 -5.15
CA SER A 218 9.40 12.60 -6.42
C SER A 218 8.20 12.34 -7.35
N PHE A 219 8.44 12.16 -8.65
CA PHE A 219 7.38 11.88 -9.61
C PHE A 219 6.76 10.50 -9.40
N THR A 220 5.46 10.40 -9.71
CA THR A 220 4.76 9.12 -9.75
C THR A 220 5.57 8.09 -10.56
N GLN A 221 5.57 6.83 -10.10
CA GLN A 221 6.33 5.71 -10.67
C GLN A 221 7.78 5.58 -10.18
N THR A 222 8.37 6.61 -9.55
CA THR A 222 9.71 6.52 -8.98
C THR A 222 9.74 5.65 -7.72
N ALA A 223 10.71 4.74 -7.65
CA ALA A 223 10.89 3.82 -6.53
C ALA A 223 12.35 3.35 -6.42
N VAL A 224 12.68 2.66 -5.35
CA VAL A 224 14.00 2.07 -5.13
C VAL A 224 13.89 0.65 -4.58
N LEU A 225 14.91 -0.16 -4.86
CA LEU A 225 15.16 -1.43 -4.21
C LEU A 225 16.48 -1.32 -3.44
N HIS A 226 16.41 -1.57 -2.15
CA HIS A 226 17.57 -1.61 -1.26
C HIS A 226 17.97 -3.04 -0.95
N VAL A 227 19.28 -3.30 -0.90
CA VAL A 227 19.87 -4.51 -0.34
C VAL A 227 20.56 -4.14 0.97
N SER A 228 20.23 -4.83 2.04
CA SER A 228 20.76 -4.57 3.37
C SER A 228 22.26 -4.91 3.44
N LYS A 229 23.00 -4.25 4.36
CA LYS A 229 24.42 -4.54 4.62
C LYS A 229 24.66 -5.96 5.11
N SER A 230 23.72 -6.52 5.86
CA SER A 230 23.77 -7.88 6.43
C SER A 230 23.20 -8.94 5.49
N ALA A 231 22.52 -8.55 4.40
CA ALA A 231 21.83 -9.47 3.50
C ALA A 231 22.77 -10.51 2.87
N ARG A 232 22.34 -11.75 2.87
CA ARG A 232 23.04 -12.88 2.23
C ARG A 232 22.32 -13.28 0.94
N VAL A 233 22.20 -12.30 0.02
CA VAL A 233 21.51 -12.47 -1.26
C VAL A 233 22.47 -12.29 -2.42
N ASP A 234 22.17 -12.96 -3.52
CA ASP A 234 22.94 -12.84 -4.77
C ASP A 234 22.47 -11.57 -5.54
N GLU A 235 23.24 -10.50 -5.41
CA GLU A 235 22.94 -9.22 -6.08
C GLU A 235 23.07 -9.29 -7.61
N ASP A 236 23.87 -10.20 -8.16
CA ASP A 236 23.96 -10.36 -9.61
C ASP A 236 22.64 -10.87 -10.17
N ARG A 237 21.95 -11.74 -9.41
CA ARG A 237 20.60 -12.16 -9.77
C ARG A 237 19.61 -11.01 -9.67
N ILE A 238 19.68 -10.19 -8.63
CA ILE A 238 18.81 -9.00 -8.49
C ILE A 238 19.02 -8.07 -9.70
N ARG A 239 20.26 -7.70 -10.02
CA ARG A 239 20.59 -6.86 -11.20
C ARG A 239 20.07 -7.46 -12.50
N ARG A 240 20.21 -8.77 -12.69
CA ARG A 240 19.69 -9.47 -13.88
C ARG A 240 18.19 -9.28 -14.03
N PHE A 241 17.40 -9.48 -12.95
CA PHE A 241 15.96 -9.34 -13.02
C PHE A 241 15.50 -7.88 -13.09
N LEU A 242 16.25 -6.94 -12.50
CA LEU A 242 16.03 -5.50 -12.73
C LEU A 242 16.18 -5.14 -14.20
N GLY A 243 17.18 -5.71 -14.91
CA GLY A 243 17.33 -5.53 -16.36
C GLY A 243 16.24 -6.19 -17.20
N ILE A 244 15.57 -7.24 -16.68
CA ILE A 244 14.44 -7.91 -17.36
C ILE A 244 13.13 -7.13 -17.17
N TYR A 245 12.88 -6.61 -15.98
CA TYR A 245 11.57 -6.01 -15.62
C TYR A 245 11.52 -4.50 -15.76
N GLN A 246 12.62 -3.84 -16.10
CA GLN A 246 12.63 -2.41 -16.40
C GLN A 246 12.83 -2.15 -17.91
N SER A 247 12.36 -0.97 -18.34
CA SER A 247 12.51 -0.51 -19.72
C SER A 247 13.99 -0.47 -20.13
N SER A 248 14.31 -0.86 -21.35
CA SER A 248 15.65 -0.69 -21.95
C SER A 248 16.00 0.78 -22.20
N SER A 249 14.99 1.66 -22.27
CA SER A 249 15.15 3.12 -22.35
C SER A 249 14.55 3.73 -21.08
N PRO A 250 15.27 3.72 -19.95
CA PRO A 250 14.77 4.22 -18.68
C PRO A 250 14.63 5.75 -18.70
N SER A 251 13.58 6.27 -18.09
CA SER A 251 13.34 7.72 -18.02
C SER A 251 14.40 8.43 -17.17
N TYR A 252 15.20 9.28 -17.82
CA TYR A 252 16.17 10.15 -17.13
C TYR A 252 15.48 11.19 -16.26
N ILE A 253 14.28 11.63 -16.63
CA ILE A 253 13.46 12.52 -15.80
C ILE A 253 13.15 11.86 -14.44
N PHE A 254 12.80 10.56 -14.44
CA PHE A 254 12.52 9.84 -13.20
C PHE A 254 13.79 9.62 -12.38
N MET A 255 14.90 9.31 -13.02
CA MET A 255 16.19 9.13 -12.32
C MET A 255 16.68 10.45 -11.71
N ALA A 256 16.58 11.55 -12.44
CA ALA A 256 16.88 12.89 -11.93
C ALA A 256 15.98 13.27 -10.74
N ALA A 257 14.69 12.97 -10.82
CA ALA A 257 13.77 13.22 -9.70
C ALA A 257 14.09 12.38 -8.47
N MET A 258 14.53 11.12 -8.63
CA MET A 258 14.97 10.29 -7.51
C MET A 258 16.26 10.82 -6.89
N ASP A 259 17.24 11.23 -7.69
CA ASP A 259 18.50 11.79 -7.21
C ASP A 259 18.29 13.12 -6.47
N ARG A 260 17.45 14.02 -7.01
CA ARG A 260 17.01 15.24 -6.31
C ARG A 260 16.30 14.95 -4.99
N CYS A 261 15.48 13.91 -4.95
CA CYS A 261 14.83 13.46 -3.72
C CYS A 261 15.85 12.97 -2.69
N VAL A 262 16.89 12.26 -3.10
CA VAL A 262 18.00 11.83 -2.22
C VAL A 262 18.79 13.03 -1.71
N GLU A 263 19.08 14.03 -2.55
CA GLU A 263 19.71 15.28 -2.13
C GLU A 263 18.86 16.04 -1.10
N PHE A 264 17.54 16.12 -1.33
CA PHE A 264 16.60 16.70 -0.37
C PHE A 264 16.69 15.99 0.99
N LEU A 265 16.65 14.64 1.00
CA LEU A 265 16.78 13.86 2.23
C LEU A 265 18.10 14.12 2.96
N LYS A 266 19.21 14.22 2.22
CA LYS A 266 20.56 14.45 2.77
C LYS A 266 20.72 15.85 3.35
N ASN A 267 20.23 16.86 2.66
CA ASN A 267 20.52 18.27 2.96
C ASN A 267 19.47 18.92 3.87
N GLU A 268 18.19 18.61 3.66
CA GLU A 268 17.05 19.25 4.32
C GLU A 268 16.22 18.28 5.14
N GLY A 269 16.36 16.96 4.90
CA GLY A 269 15.46 15.94 5.42
C GLY A 269 15.23 16.04 6.92
N LYS A 270 16.28 16.19 7.73
CA LYS A 270 16.16 16.27 9.18
C LYS A 270 15.22 17.40 9.62
N GLU A 271 15.48 18.64 9.18
CA GLU A 271 14.68 19.82 9.56
C GLU A 271 13.23 19.69 9.05
N ARG A 272 13.07 19.24 7.80
CA ARG A 272 11.76 19.10 7.16
C ARG A 272 10.91 18.02 7.83
N PHE A 273 11.50 16.89 8.23
CA PHE A 273 10.79 15.84 8.96
C PHE A 273 10.48 16.22 10.40
N GLU A 274 11.35 16.97 11.09
CA GLU A 274 11.05 17.52 12.42
C GLU A 274 9.85 18.48 12.34
N ALA A 275 9.81 19.35 11.34
CA ALA A 275 8.68 20.26 11.12
C ALA A 275 7.39 19.51 10.75
N PHE A 276 7.50 18.45 9.94
CA PHE A 276 6.35 17.60 9.61
C PHE A 276 5.83 16.84 10.82
N ALA A 277 6.72 16.28 11.65
CA ALA A 277 6.34 15.63 12.90
C ALA A 277 5.60 16.59 13.84
N ALA A 278 6.09 17.83 13.97
CA ALA A 278 5.43 18.86 14.79
C ALA A 278 4.01 19.19 14.28
N ARG A 279 3.81 19.28 12.96
CA ARG A 279 2.48 19.47 12.37
C ARG A 279 1.54 18.32 12.66
N LEU A 280 2.03 17.08 12.53
CA LEU A 280 1.27 15.88 12.89
C LEU A 280 0.92 15.84 14.38
N GLU A 281 1.86 16.15 15.26
CA GLU A 281 1.58 16.22 16.70
C GLU A 281 0.50 17.28 17.01
N GLY A 282 0.59 18.46 16.40
CA GLY A 282 -0.45 19.49 16.52
C GLY A 282 -1.82 19.03 16.02
N PHE A 283 -1.84 18.30 14.91
CA PHE A 283 -3.06 17.69 14.39
C PHE A 283 -3.64 16.63 15.35
N TYR A 284 -2.80 15.70 15.83
CA TYR A 284 -3.22 14.68 16.79
C TYR A 284 -3.62 15.24 18.16
N ALA A 285 -3.10 16.40 18.55
CA ALA A 285 -3.60 17.10 19.74
C ALA A 285 -4.99 17.69 19.50
N PHE A 286 -5.24 18.27 18.33
CA PHE A 286 -6.53 18.82 17.94
C PHE A 286 -7.64 17.76 17.91
N ILE A 287 -7.40 16.60 17.30
CA ILE A 287 -8.44 15.56 17.13
C ILE A 287 -8.96 14.96 18.42
N ARG A 288 -8.26 15.14 19.55
CA ARG A 288 -8.75 14.71 20.86
C ARG A 288 -10.04 15.42 21.29
N GLY A 289 -10.35 16.55 20.66
CA GLY A 289 -11.59 17.30 20.88
C GLY A 289 -12.75 16.88 19.99
N LEU A 290 -12.51 16.01 19.01
CA LEU A 290 -13.58 15.45 18.16
C LEU A 290 -14.30 14.31 18.87
N GLU A 291 -15.62 14.28 18.76
CA GLU A 291 -16.46 13.28 19.44
C GLU A 291 -17.08 12.27 18.47
N ARG A 292 -17.26 12.65 17.20
CA ARG A 292 -17.98 11.87 16.17
C ARG A 292 -17.09 11.36 15.04
N ILE A 293 -15.82 11.77 15.03
CA ILE A 293 -14.82 11.28 14.07
C ILE A 293 -13.68 10.66 14.87
N ARG A 294 -13.49 9.35 14.70
CA ARG A 294 -12.40 8.61 15.35
C ARG A 294 -11.20 8.53 14.43
N ILE A 295 -10.01 8.75 14.98
CA ILE A 295 -8.73 8.71 14.25
C ILE A 295 -7.73 7.94 15.10
N PRO A 296 -7.20 6.79 14.63
CA PRO A 296 -6.22 6.03 15.41
C PRO A 296 -4.90 6.78 15.54
N GLY A 297 -4.32 6.71 16.73
CA GLY A 297 -2.97 7.18 17.04
C GLY A 297 -2.09 6.02 17.53
N TYR A 298 -1.10 6.31 18.37
CA TYR A 298 -0.19 5.29 18.90
C TYR A 298 -0.86 4.28 19.85
N GLU A 299 -2.05 4.54 20.34
CA GLU A 299 -2.81 3.63 21.20
C GLU A 299 -3.24 2.33 20.50
N ILE A 300 -3.18 2.28 19.16
CA ILE A 300 -3.49 1.08 18.38
C ILE A 300 -2.35 0.04 18.43
N ARG A 301 -1.16 0.44 18.91
CA ARG A 301 0.02 -0.46 18.97
C ARG A 301 -0.13 -1.50 20.10
N GLY A 302 0.45 -2.67 19.86
CA GLY A 302 0.48 -3.78 20.81
C GLY A 302 -0.60 -4.82 20.57
N ASP A 303 -1.69 -4.45 19.91
CA ASP A 303 -2.77 -5.36 19.57
C ASP A 303 -2.75 -5.72 18.06
N TYR A 304 -3.37 -6.84 17.70
CA TYR A 304 -3.56 -7.28 16.30
C TYR A 304 -2.28 -7.27 15.44
N GLY A 305 -1.13 -7.59 16.06
CA GLY A 305 0.16 -7.61 15.37
C GLY A 305 0.68 -6.23 14.94
N ILE A 306 0.05 -5.15 15.38
CA ILE A 306 0.50 -3.78 15.11
C ILE A 306 1.61 -3.43 16.09
N PHE A 307 2.86 -3.70 15.68
CA PHE A 307 4.04 -3.42 16.50
C PHE A 307 4.31 -1.92 16.61
N ASP A 308 4.16 -1.21 15.48
CA ASP A 308 4.22 0.25 15.42
C ASP A 308 3.18 0.80 14.43
N PHE A 309 3.02 2.11 14.36
CA PHE A 309 2.00 2.74 13.53
C PHE A 309 2.49 4.04 12.89
N ASP A 310 2.38 4.14 11.56
CA ASP A 310 2.73 5.33 10.79
C ASP A 310 1.60 6.35 10.83
N ARG A 311 1.70 7.32 11.73
CA ARG A 311 0.71 8.39 11.90
C ARG A 311 0.66 9.43 10.77
N SER A 312 1.51 9.30 9.74
CA SER A 312 1.33 10.07 8.50
C SER A 312 0.14 9.59 7.67
N LYS A 313 -0.37 8.40 7.97
CA LYS A 313 -1.60 7.83 7.45
C LYS A 313 -2.75 8.21 8.38
N ILE A 314 -3.52 9.24 8.02
CA ILE A 314 -4.62 9.73 8.86
C ILE A 314 -5.90 9.03 8.43
N LEU A 315 -6.33 8.03 9.20
CA LEU A 315 -7.59 7.34 9.00
C LEU A 315 -8.72 8.14 9.68
N LEU A 316 -9.71 8.52 8.90
CA LEU A 316 -10.85 9.31 9.33
C LEU A 316 -12.09 8.41 9.38
N VAL A 317 -12.57 8.06 10.56
CA VAL A 317 -13.68 7.12 10.76
C VAL A 317 -14.88 7.86 11.35
N PRO A 318 -15.83 8.31 10.51
CA PRO A 318 -17.02 9.01 10.98
C PRO A 318 -17.99 8.05 11.67
N ASP A 319 -18.68 8.53 12.69
CA ASP A 319 -19.54 7.67 13.51
C ASP A 319 -20.83 7.20 12.84
N ALA A 320 -21.48 8.00 12.03
CA ALA A 320 -22.80 7.70 11.48
C ALA A 320 -22.80 7.35 9.98
N HIS A 321 -21.70 7.63 9.27
CA HIS A 321 -21.57 7.49 7.82
C HIS A 321 -20.35 6.68 7.44
N GLY A 322 -20.27 6.22 6.17
CA GLY A 322 -19.10 5.55 5.62
C GLY A 322 -18.02 6.51 5.13
N GLY A 323 -16.86 5.94 4.75
CA GLY A 323 -15.74 6.70 4.19
C GLY A 323 -16.07 7.43 2.90
N GLU A 324 -16.89 6.85 2.03
CA GLU A 324 -17.35 7.44 0.77
C GLU A 324 -18.09 8.78 1.00
N TRP A 325 -19.04 8.78 1.95
CA TRP A 325 -19.75 10.01 2.33
C TRP A 325 -18.78 11.07 2.84
N LEU A 326 -17.84 10.68 3.71
CA LEU A 326 -16.83 11.62 4.25
C LEU A 326 -15.97 12.22 3.13
N ALA A 327 -15.49 11.40 2.21
CA ALA A 327 -14.68 11.86 1.09
C ALA A 327 -15.46 12.82 0.18
N GLU A 328 -16.74 12.54 -0.07
CA GLU A 328 -17.60 13.42 -0.86
C GLU A 328 -17.84 14.77 -0.15
N GLU A 329 -18.10 14.77 1.16
CA GLU A 329 -18.24 15.98 1.97
C GLU A 329 -16.99 16.85 1.93
N LEU A 330 -15.81 16.27 2.20
CA LEU A 330 -14.53 16.95 2.18
C LEU A 330 -14.23 17.53 0.78
N ARG A 331 -14.48 16.76 -0.28
CA ARG A 331 -14.26 17.20 -1.66
C ARG A 331 -15.15 18.36 -2.05
N LYS A 332 -16.47 18.27 -1.77
CA LYS A 332 -17.47 19.24 -2.22
C LYS A 332 -17.49 20.53 -1.42
N LYS A 333 -17.36 20.43 -0.09
CA LYS A 333 -17.52 21.60 0.78
C LYS A 333 -16.18 22.25 1.17
N ASP A 334 -15.11 21.44 1.32
CA ASP A 334 -13.84 21.92 1.83
C ASP A 334 -12.71 21.90 0.79
N HIS A 335 -12.98 21.37 -0.42
CA HIS A 335 -12.01 21.19 -1.51
C HIS A 335 -10.77 20.40 -1.06
N LEU A 336 -10.99 19.32 -0.30
CA LEU A 336 -9.96 18.38 0.16
C LEU A 336 -10.15 17.04 -0.53
N GLU A 337 -9.11 16.55 -1.20
CA GLU A 337 -9.15 15.25 -1.88
C GLU A 337 -8.39 14.22 -1.07
N LEU A 338 -9.08 13.17 -0.62
CA LEU A 338 -8.46 12.07 0.11
C LEU A 338 -7.75 11.09 -0.84
N GLU A 339 -6.84 10.29 -0.31
CA GLU A 339 -6.19 9.20 -1.04
C GLU A 339 -7.19 8.11 -1.40
N MET A 340 -8.03 7.72 -0.46
CA MET A 340 -9.10 6.76 -0.68
C MET A 340 -10.22 6.89 0.33
N ALA A 341 -11.35 6.31 -0.03
CA ALA A 341 -12.46 6.01 0.85
C ALA A 341 -12.77 4.51 0.72
N ALA A 342 -12.96 3.83 1.84
CA ALA A 342 -13.29 2.41 1.85
C ALA A 342 -14.21 2.09 3.02
N GLY A 343 -15.40 1.58 2.73
CA GLY A 343 -16.33 1.11 3.75
C GLY A 343 -16.52 2.11 4.89
N GLY A 344 -15.88 1.85 6.03
CA GLY A 344 -16.05 2.65 7.24
C GLY A 344 -15.14 3.87 7.41
N TYR A 345 -14.17 4.12 6.53
CA TYR A 345 -13.20 5.20 6.72
C TYR A 345 -12.74 5.87 5.42
N GLY A 346 -12.26 7.12 5.55
CA GLY A 346 -11.46 7.80 4.55
C GLY A 346 -9.99 7.87 4.97
N LEU A 347 -9.06 7.78 4.03
CA LEU A 347 -7.61 7.89 4.27
C LEU A 347 -7.07 9.19 3.70
N ALA A 348 -6.58 10.07 4.56
CA ALA A 348 -5.74 11.19 4.16
C ALA A 348 -4.27 10.78 4.24
N LEU A 349 -3.61 10.76 3.09
CA LEU A 349 -2.18 10.46 2.99
C LEU A 349 -1.40 11.78 3.08
N THR A 350 -0.59 11.93 4.14
CA THR A 350 0.27 13.08 4.33
C THR A 350 1.73 12.78 4.03
N SER A 351 2.51 13.81 3.77
CA SER A 351 3.94 13.73 3.47
C SER A 351 4.73 14.88 4.09
N VAL A 352 6.03 14.80 4.02
CA VAL A 352 6.95 15.87 4.45
C VAL A 352 6.73 17.20 3.71
N MET A 353 6.05 17.17 2.55
CA MET A 353 5.76 18.34 1.72
C MET A 353 4.40 18.99 2.03
N ASP A 354 3.59 18.42 2.93
CA ASP A 354 2.33 19.06 3.33
C ASP A 354 2.57 20.36 4.10
N THR A 355 1.73 21.35 3.85
CA THR A 355 1.84 22.70 4.42
C THR A 355 0.98 22.85 5.67
N GLU A 356 1.26 23.90 6.48
CA GLU A 356 0.38 24.25 7.60
C GLU A 356 -1.02 24.62 7.13
N GLU A 357 -1.14 25.28 5.97
CA GLU A 357 -2.43 25.59 5.36
C GLU A 357 -3.27 24.31 5.12
N GLY A 358 -2.67 23.26 4.57
CA GLY A 358 -3.38 21.99 4.34
C GLY A 358 -3.91 21.40 5.64
N PHE A 359 -3.08 21.33 6.68
CA PHE A 359 -3.52 20.83 7.99
C PHE A 359 -4.59 21.70 8.63
N GLU A 360 -4.51 23.03 8.48
CA GLU A 360 -5.53 23.94 8.99
C GLU A 360 -6.87 23.78 8.25
N ARG A 361 -6.84 23.59 6.93
CA ARG A 361 -8.06 23.28 6.15
C ARG A 361 -8.69 21.97 6.62
N LEU A 362 -7.87 20.93 6.84
CA LEU A 362 -8.35 19.66 7.34
C LEU A 362 -8.96 19.77 8.74
N ARG A 363 -8.29 20.49 9.68
CA ARG A 363 -8.84 20.74 11.02
C ARG A 363 -10.19 21.44 10.98
N LYS A 364 -10.35 22.48 10.15
CA LYS A 364 -11.63 23.21 9.99
C LYS A 364 -12.73 22.31 9.43
N ALA A 365 -12.40 21.53 8.41
CA ALA A 365 -13.35 20.59 7.79
C ALA A 365 -13.83 19.53 8.79
N LEU A 366 -12.89 18.91 9.53
CA LEU A 366 -13.24 17.89 10.52
C LEU A 366 -14.08 18.47 11.68
N ASN A 367 -13.76 19.68 12.16
CA ASN A 367 -14.55 20.32 13.19
C ASN A 367 -15.99 20.66 12.73
N ARG A 368 -16.16 21.08 11.47
CA ARG A 368 -17.47 21.28 10.85
C ARG A 368 -18.26 19.97 10.80
N ILE A 369 -17.64 18.91 10.26
CA ILE A 369 -18.29 17.59 10.12
C ILE A 369 -18.65 16.99 11.48
N ASP A 370 -17.76 17.10 12.47
CA ASP A 370 -18.01 16.60 13.83
C ASP A 370 -19.25 17.28 14.45
N GLY A 371 -19.39 18.60 14.26
CA GLY A 371 -20.58 19.36 14.67
C GLY A 371 -21.85 18.96 13.90
N GLU A 372 -21.78 18.80 12.58
CA GLU A 372 -22.92 18.35 11.76
C GLU A 372 -23.41 16.96 12.20
N LEU A 373 -22.49 16.02 12.48
CA LEU A 373 -22.83 14.68 12.98
C LEU A 373 -23.47 14.72 14.38
N ALA A 374 -23.01 15.61 15.26
CA ALA A 374 -23.62 15.80 16.59
C ALA A 374 -25.05 16.34 16.49
N ASP A 375 -25.31 17.28 15.58
CA ASP A 375 -26.64 17.83 15.33
C ASP A 375 -27.60 16.77 14.74
N GLU A 376 -27.10 15.92 13.83
CA GLU A 376 -27.87 14.79 13.28
C GLU A 376 -28.26 13.79 14.37
N GLU A 377 -27.34 13.44 15.28
CA GLU A 377 -27.62 12.54 16.39
C GLU A 377 -28.66 13.13 17.33
N ALA A 378 -28.54 14.42 17.71
CA ALA A 378 -29.51 15.10 18.54
C ALA A 378 -30.91 15.12 17.90
N ALA A 379 -30.99 15.34 16.58
CA ALA A 379 -32.24 15.29 15.84
C ALA A 379 -32.85 13.87 15.77
N CYS A 380 -31.99 12.81 15.74
CA CYS A 380 -32.44 11.42 15.76
C CYS A 380 -32.95 10.97 17.12
N VAL A 381 -32.32 11.38 18.23
CA VAL A 381 -32.79 11.08 19.59
C VAL A 381 -34.22 11.59 19.82
N GLY A 382 -34.56 12.78 19.32
CA GLY A 382 -35.92 13.30 19.35
C GLY A 382 -36.96 12.51 18.51
N ARG A 383 -36.49 11.64 17.56
CA ARG A 383 -37.33 10.78 16.70
C ARG A 383 -37.42 9.34 17.19
N VAL A 384 -36.48 8.84 17.97
CA VAL A 384 -36.48 7.47 18.55
C VAL A 384 -37.60 7.35 19.60
N GLU A 385 -37.96 8.42 20.29
CA GLU A 385 -39.19 8.49 21.09
C GLU A 385 -40.50 8.26 20.29
N ALA A 386 -40.39 8.27 18.95
CA ALA A 386 -41.46 8.03 17.99
C ALA A 386 -41.42 6.65 17.29
N GLY A 387 -40.57 5.69 17.71
CA GLY A 387 -40.60 4.29 17.26
C GLY A 387 -39.91 3.97 15.90
N VAL A 388 -38.93 4.78 15.44
CA VAL A 388 -38.15 4.53 14.24
C VAL A 388 -36.81 3.89 14.61
N GLU A 389 -36.41 2.79 13.95
CA GLU A 389 -35.10 2.12 14.11
C GLU A 389 -33.94 3.13 14.02
N SER A 390 -33.05 3.13 15.01
CA SER A 390 -31.96 4.09 15.11
C SER A 390 -30.86 3.82 14.09
N ALA A 391 -30.15 4.86 13.67
CA ALA A 391 -28.96 4.76 12.81
C ALA A 391 -27.83 3.90 13.45
N LEU A 392 -27.83 3.78 14.80
CA LEU A 392 -26.95 2.91 15.59
C LEU A 392 -27.18 1.41 15.31
N ASP A 393 -28.42 0.99 15.03
CA ASP A 393 -28.73 -0.41 14.68
C ASP A 393 -28.27 -0.78 13.24
N ARG A 394 -28.17 0.20 12.36
CA ARG A 394 -27.57 -0.01 11.02
C ARG A 394 -26.07 -0.20 11.10
N ARG A 395 -25.41 0.34 12.09
CA ARG A 395 -23.98 0.27 12.34
C ARG A 395 -23.51 -1.12 12.76
N SER A 396 -24.26 -1.81 13.62
CA SER A 396 -23.97 -3.19 13.97
C SER A 396 -24.08 -4.14 12.76
N ARG A 397 -24.73 -3.70 11.68
CA ARG A 397 -24.85 -4.45 10.41
C ARG A 397 -23.78 -4.06 9.38
N SER A 398 -23.21 -2.83 9.42
CA SER A 398 -22.14 -2.42 8.50
C SER A 398 -20.76 -2.97 8.89
N VAL A 399 -20.57 -3.38 10.14
CA VAL A 399 -19.35 -4.09 10.64
C VAL A 399 -19.45 -5.62 10.37
N GLY A 400 -20.42 -6.08 9.60
CA GLY A 400 -20.80 -7.47 9.41
C GLY A 400 -19.80 -8.39 8.70
N TYR A 401 -18.57 -7.94 8.36
CA TYR A 401 -17.53 -8.79 7.80
C TYR A 401 -16.19 -8.55 8.50
N ASP A 402 -16.16 -8.88 9.80
CA ASP A 402 -14.94 -8.85 10.59
C ASP A 402 -13.99 -9.98 10.20
N GLY A 403 -12.72 -9.63 10.01
CA GLY A 403 -11.63 -10.57 9.86
C GLY A 403 -11.08 -10.72 8.43
N VAL A 404 -10.06 -11.54 8.30
CA VAL A 404 -9.38 -11.88 7.05
C VAL A 404 -9.99 -13.17 6.48
N VAL A 405 -10.29 -13.20 5.18
CA VAL A 405 -10.81 -14.43 4.55
C VAL A 405 -9.68 -15.42 4.35
N HIS A 406 -9.88 -16.63 4.85
CA HIS A 406 -8.99 -17.76 4.65
C HIS A 406 -9.54 -18.64 3.53
N ASN A 407 -8.94 -18.56 2.35
CA ASN A 407 -9.34 -19.36 1.19
C ASN A 407 -8.43 -20.59 1.05
N GLU A 408 -9.03 -21.71 0.67
CA GLU A 408 -8.29 -22.93 0.32
C GLU A 408 -7.65 -22.78 -1.06
N ILE A 409 -6.32 -22.90 -1.15
CA ILE A 409 -5.60 -23.01 -2.43
C ILE A 409 -5.73 -24.46 -2.90
N VAL A 410 -6.41 -24.68 -4.03
CA VAL A 410 -6.70 -26.03 -4.57
C VAL A 410 -5.71 -26.42 -5.66
N VAL A 411 -5.34 -25.45 -6.51
CA VAL A 411 -4.34 -25.62 -7.57
C VAL A 411 -3.40 -24.42 -7.57
N SER A 412 -2.26 -24.52 -8.24
CA SER A 412 -1.33 -23.39 -8.31
C SER A 412 -1.97 -22.17 -9.00
N LEU A 413 -1.47 -20.99 -8.65
CA LEU A 413 -1.90 -19.74 -9.26
C LEU A 413 -1.78 -19.79 -10.79
N ARG A 414 -0.67 -20.35 -11.30
CA ARG A 414 -0.40 -20.46 -12.73
C ARG A 414 -1.33 -21.44 -13.41
N GLU A 415 -1.52 -22.62 -12.82
CA GLU A 415 -2.44 -23.63 -13.34
C GLU A 415 -3.86 -23.07 -13.48
N ALA A 416 -4.31 -22.32 -12.49
CA ALA A 416 -5.64 -21.72 -12.53
C ALA A 416 -5.73 -20.54 -13.53
N TYR A 417 -4.68 -19.72 -13.61
CA TYR A 417 -4.71 -18.54 -14.47
C TYR A 417 -4.61 -18.88 -15.95
N ASP A 418 -3.86 -19.94 -16.30
CA ASP A 418 -3.68 -20.41 -17.68
C ASP A 418 -4.66 -21.53 -18.08
N GLY A 419 -5.37 -22.14 -17.11
CA GLY A 419 -6.26 -23.27 -17.30
C GLY A 419 -7.53 -22.94 -18.10
N GLU A 420 -8.21 -24.00 -18.59
CA GLU A 420 -9.51 -23.83 -19.25
C GLU A 420 -10.57 -23.34 -18.27
N LYS A 421 -11.29 -22.30 -18.66
CA LYS A 421 -12.28 -21.62 -17.83
C LYS A 421 -13.68 -21.71 -18.44
N GLU A 422 -14.67 -21.56 -17.58
CA GLU A 422 -16.05 -21.26 -17.94
C GLU A 422 -16.55 -20.07 -17.11
N THR A 423 -17.37 -19.25 -17.74
CA THR A 423 -17.97 -18.10 -17.08
C THR A 423 -19.26 -18.52 -16.39
N VAL A 424 -19.39 -18.22 -15.10
CA VAL A 424 -20.59 -18.51 -14.31
C VAL A 424 -21.10 -17.25 -13.60
N PRO A 425 -22.38 -17.15 -13.23
CA PRO A 425 -22.85 -16.07 -12.37
C PRO A 425 -22.08 -16.08 -11.05
N LEU A 426 -21.57 -14.93 -10.61
CA LEU A 426 -20.75 -14.85 -9.41
C LEU A 426 -21.49 -15.38 -8.17
N LYS A 427 -22.80 -15.10 -8.05
CA LYS A 427 -23.64 -15.60 -6.94
C LYS A 427 -23.80 -17.11 -6.88
N GLU A 428 -23.54 -17.82 -7.99
CA GLU A 428 -23.67 -19.26 -8.13
C GLU A 428 -22.30 -19.97 -8.12
N SER A 429 -21.22 -19.24 -7.88
CA SER A 429 -19.86 -19.76 -7.98
C SER A 429 -19.32 -20.42 -6.70
N GLU A 430 -20.11 -20.53 -5.63
CA GLU A 430 -19.70 -21.17 -4.36
C GLU A 430 -19.12 -22.58 -4.62
N GLY A 431 -17.97 -22.87 -4.02
CA GLY A 431 -17.26 -24.16 -4.13
C GLY A 431 -16.49 -24.36 -5.44
N ARG A 432 -16.62 -23.45 -6.42
CA ARG A 432 -15.82 -23.48 -7.66
C ARG A 432 -14.40 -22.96 -7.38
N ILE A 433 -13.47 -23.29 -8.27
CA ILE A 433 -12.09 -22.81 -8.20
C ILE A 433 -11.99 -21.56 -9.08
N SER A 434 -11.54 -20.44 -8.51
CA SER A 434 -11.40 -19.20 -9.24
C SER A 434 -10.35 -19.29 -10.34
N GLY A 435 -10.66 -18.74 -11.50
CA GLY A 435 -9.73 -18.50 -12.60
C GLY A 435 -9.31 -17.02 -12.71
N GLU A 436 -9.81 -16.19 -11.81
CA GLU A 436 -9.58 -14.73 -11.82
C GLU A 436 -9.23 -14.23 -10.43
N PHE A 437 -8.56 -13.06 -10.39
CA PHE A 437 -8.44 -12.28 -9.17
C PHE A 437 -9.74 -11.53 -8.89
N LEU A 438 -10.04 -11.33 -7.59
CA LEU A 438 -11.07 -10.43 -7.14
C LEU A 438 -10.48 -9.59 -6.01
N TYR A 439 -10.47 -8.27 -6.15
CA TYR A 439 -9.95 -7.35 -5.16
C TYR A 439 -10.71 -6.03 -5.13
N LEU A 440 -10.67 -5.36 -4.00
CA LEU A 440 -11.07 -3.97 -3.90
C LEU A 440 -9.91 -3.06 -4.33
N TYR A 441 -10.24 -1.97 -4.99
CA TYR A 441 -9.22 -0.99 -5.35
C TYR A 441 -9.71 0.42 -5.02
N PRO A 442 -8.90 1.21 -4.33
CA PRO A 442 -7.66 0.90 -3.60
C PRO A 442 -7.90 -0.04 -2.39
N PRO A 443 -6.88 -0.75 -1.85
CA PRO A 443 -5.46 -0.72 -2.22
C PRO A 443 -5.02 -1.80 -3.23
N GLY A 444 -5.93 -2.63 -3.76
CA GLY A 444 -5.58 -3.71 -4.69
C GLY A 444 -5.10 -4.99 -4.00
N ILE A 445 -5.55 -5.25 -2.77
CA ILE A 445 -5.32 -6.49 -2.04
C ILE A 445 -6.35 -7.53 -2.51
N PRO A 446 -5.91 -8.71 -2.96
CA PRO A 446 -6.85 -9.73 -3.42
C PRO A 446 -7.70 -10.31 -2.29
N LEU A 447 -9.01 -10.26 -2.44
CA LEU A 447 -9.97 -11.02 -1.63
C LEU A 447 -9.99 -12.48 -2.08
N LEU A 448 -9.81 -12.72 -3.38
CA LEU A 448 -9.74 -14.03 -4.01
C LEU A 448 -8.66 -14.01 -5.08
N MET A 449 -7.89 -15.10 -5.20
CA MET A 449 -6.91 -15.26 -6.27
C MET A 449 -7.22 -16.52 -7.11
N PRO A 450 -6.72 -16.60 -8.36
CA PRO A 450 -6.83 -17.80 -9.15
C PRO A 450 -6.24 -19.01 -8.40
N GLY A 451 -6.96 -20.14 -8.47
CA GLY A 451 -6.58 -21.36 -7.76
C GLY A 451 -7.21 -21.52 -6.38
N GLU A 452 -7.80 -20.48 -5.83
CA GLU A 452 -8.54 -20.56 -4.57
C GLU A 452 -9.97 -21.04 -4.79
N ARG A 453 -10.51 -21.77 -3.80
CA ARG A 453 -11.92 -22.16 -3.75
C ARG A 453 -12.76 -20.96 -3.32
N ILE A 454 -13.77 -20.66 -4.10
CA ILE A 454 -14.72 -19.57 -3.80
C ILE A 454 -15.59 -20.01 -2.62
N SER A 455 -15.42 -19.32 -1.50
CA SER A 455 -16.18 -19.59 -0.27
C SER A 455 -17.44 -18.72 -0.19
N ARG A 456 -18.36 -19.11 0.69
CA ARG A 456 -19.54 -18.30 1.03
C ARG A 456 -19.12 -16.93 1.61
N ASP A 457 -18.02 -16.88 2.36
CA ASP A 457 -17.50 -15.64 2.95
C ASP A 457 -17.03 -14.66 1.86
N VAL A 458 -16.35 -15.15 0.82
CA VAL A 458 -15.99 -14.31 -0.34
C VAL A 458 -17.23 -13.73 -0.97
N LEU A 459 -18.25 -14.55 -1.26
CA LEU A 459 -19.48 -14.08 -1.91
C LEU A 459 -20.26 -13.10 -1.04
N GLY A 460 -20.30 -13.33 0.27
CA GLY A 460 -20.92 -12.42 1.22
C GLY A 460 -20.24 -11.05 1.24
N ARG A 461 -18.90 -11.03 1.26
CA ARG A 461 -18.12 -9.77 1.19
C ARG A 461 -18.33 -9.02 -0.12
N VAL A 462 -18.34 -9.75 -1.23
CA VAL A 462 -18.62 -9.16 -2.54
C VAL A 462 -19.99 -8.48 -2.54
N ALA A 463 -21.02 -9.17 -2.04
CA ALA A 463 -22.38 -8.62 -1.96
C ALA A 463 -22.44 -7.38 -1.05
N PHE A 464 -21.73 -7.41 0.08
CA PHE A 464 -21.61 -6.25 0.97
C PHE A 464 -20.95 -5.07 0.27
N PHE A 465 -19.77 -5.26 -0.37
CA PHE A 465 -19.05 -4.20 -1.06
C PHE A 465 -19.85 -3.60 -2.22
N GLN A 466 -20.58 -4.44 -2.98
CA GLN A 466 -21.50 -3.95 -4.02
C GLN A 466 -22.65 -3.12 -3.43
N GLY A 467 -23.16 -3.53 -2.25
CA GLY A 467 -24.20 -2.81 -1.54
C GLY A 467 -23.75 -1.43 -1.03
N GLU A 468 -22.46 -1.31 -0.66
CA GLU A 468 -21.83 -0.05 -0.26
C GLU A 468 -21.33 0.79 -1.46
N GLY A 469 -21.55 0.35 -2.69
CA GLY A 469 -21.11 1.06 -3.89
C GLY A 469 -19.61 0.95 -4.19
N LEU A 470 -18.88 0.07 -3.50
CA LEU A 470 -17.43 -0.09 -3.69
C LEU A 470 -17.12 -0.83 -4.99
N SER A 471 -16.08 -0.38 -5.68
CA SER A 471 -15.66 -0.95 -6.96
C SER A 471 -14.86 -2.25 -6.76
N ILE A 472 -15.41 -3.33 -7.27
CA ILE A 472 -14.73 -4.62 -7.35
C ILE A 472 -13.96 -4.69 -8.66
N GLN A 473 -12.71 -5.08 -8.59
CA GLN A 473 -11.80 -5.18 -9.72
C GLN A 473 -11.15 -6.57 -9.82
N GLY A 474 -10.48 -6.81 -10.95
CA GLY A 474 -9.74 -8.05 -11.20
C GLY A 474 -10.53 -9.07 -12.01
N LEU A 475 -11.84 -8.95 -12.09
CA LEU A 475 -12.69 -9.76 -12.94
C LEU A 475 -12.72 -9.21 -14.39
N ARG A 476 -12.89 -10.10 -15.37
CA ARG A 476 -13.13 -9.71 -16.76
C ARG A 476 -14.46 -8.96 -16.91
N ASP A 477 -15.45 -9.34 -16.11
CA ASP A 477 -16.71 -8.64 -16.00
C ASP A 477 -16.60 -7.47 -15.00
N TYR A 478 -16.48 -6.24 -15.51
CA TYR A 478 -16.37 -5.02 -14.68
C TYR A 478 -17.59 -4.72 -13.79
N ARG A 479 -18.74 -5.42 -14.02
CA ARG A 479 -19.92 -5.27 -13.17
C ARG A 479 -19.93 -6.26 -12.01
N ALA A 480 -18.98 -7.19 -12.00
CA ALA A 480 -18.89 -8.29 -11.03
C ALA A 480 -20.21 -9.09 -10.89
N GLU A 481 -20.89 -9.30 -12.02
CA GLU A 481 -22.07 -10.18 -12.12
C GLU A 481 -21.63 -11.62 -12.43
N PHE A 482 -20.51 -11.78 -13.16
CA PHE A 482 -19.95 -13.06 -13.60
C PHE A 482 -18.48 -13.18 -13.18
N ILE A 483 -18.03 -14.42 -13.05
CA ILE A 483 -16.64 -14.80 -12.76
C ILE A 483 -16.23 -15.98 -13.64
N ASP A 484 -14.98 -15.95 -14.11
CA ASP A 484 -14.36 -17.09 -14.78
C ASP A 484 -13.82 -18.07 -13.73
N VAL A 485 -14.28 -19.32 -13.80
CA VAL A 485 -13.87 -20.42 -12.91
C VAL A 485 -13.28 -21.55 -13.72
N LEU A 486 -12.40 -22.36 -13.12
CA LEU A 486 -11.88 -23.55 -13.79
C LEU A 486 -13.02 -24.49 -14.18
N LYS A 487 -12.97 -25.03 -15.41
CA LYS A 487 -13.86 -26.11 -15.82
C LYS A 487 -13.69 -27.31 -14.89
N LYS A 488 -14.80 -27.93 -14.49
CA LYS A 488 -14.72 -29.21 -13.76
C LYS A 488 -14.00 -30.20 -14.69
N GLY A 489 -12.85 -30.73 -14.26
CA GLY A 489 -12.18 -31.80 -14.98
C GLY A 489 -13.16 -32.96 -15.24
N ARG A 490 -13.07 -33.53 -16.45
CA ARG A 490 -13.83 -34.73 -16.81
C ARG A 490 -13.36 -35.94 -16.01
#